data_849995ffab776049d4c079c04f232408
#
_entry.id   849995ffab776049d4c079c04f232408
#
_cell.length_a   1.000
_cell.length_b   1.000
_cell.length_c   1.000
_cell.angle_alpha   90.00
_cell.angle_beta   90.00
_cell.angle_gamma   90.00
#
_symmetry.space_group_name_H-M   'P 1'
#
loop_
_entity.id
_entity.type
_entity.pdbx_description
1 polymer ?
#
loop_
_entity_poly.entity_id
_entity_poly.type
_entity_poly.pdbx_seq_one_letter_code
_entity_poly.pdbx_strand_id
1 'polypeptide(L)'
;MQKSLAVMTAAGLLAMAVPSRAQDAKKVERGKAVYVEQKCKLCHQLAGEGNAKGPLDDVGTKLKREEIKQWLVDPKAAAEKHKANRKPAMKAYDTLPAEDLEALIAFMESCKKK
;
A
#
# COMPACT_ATOMS: atom_id res chain seq x y z
N MET A 1 -33.23 -25.93 -53.19
CA MET A 1 -32.00 -26.04 -52.40
C MET A 1 -31.86 -24.81 -51.53
N GLN A 2 -32.24 -24.90 -50.30
CA GLN A 2 -32.04 -23.82 -49.37
C GLN A 2 -30.70 -24.01 -48.64
N LYS A 3 -29.81 -23.06 -48.83
CA LYS A 3 -28.57 -23.03 -48.04
C LYS A 3 -28.89 -22.26 -46.78
N SER A 4 -28.96 -22.95 -45.67
CA SER A 4 -29.08 -22.33 -44.36
C SER A 4 -27.76 -21.66 -44.01
N LEU A 5 -27.74 -20.35 -44.00
CA LEU A 5 -26.65 -19.57 -43.40
C LEU A 5 -26.82 -19.61 -41.91
N ALA A 6 -26.01 -20.39 -41.26
CA ALA A 6 -25.87 -20.34 -39.80
C ALA A 6 -25.14 -19.04 -39.45
N VAL A 7 -25.91 -18.08 -38.96
CA VAL A 7 -25.31 -16.88 -38.35
C VAL A 7 -24.79 -17.28 -36.99
N MET A 8 -23.47 -17.50 -36.91
CA MET A 8 -22.78 -17.60 -35.62
C MET A 8 -22.71 -16.20 -35.04
N THR A 9 -23.59 -15.87 -34.13
CA THR A 9 -23.40 -14.74 -33.24
C THR A 9 -22.34 -15.11 -32.22
N ALA A 10 -21.12 -14.66 -32.45
CA ALA A 10 -20.09 -14.68 -31.42
C ALA A 10 -20.53 -13.69 -30.33
N ALA A 11 -21.07 -14.20 -29.23
CA ALA A 11 -21.28 -13.38 -28.05
C ALA A 11 -19.91 -13.06 -27.48
N GLY A 12 -19.41 -11.86 -27.80
CA GLY A 12 -18.20 -11.36 -27.17
C GLY A 12 -18.44 -11.14 -25.69
N LEU A 13 -17.82 -11.97 -24.87
CA LEU A 13 -17.71 -11.68 -23.43
C LEU A 13 -16.84 -10.43 -23.29
N LEU A 14 -17.50 -9.28 -23.11
CA LEU A 14 -16.85 -8.07 -22.64
C LEU A 14 -16.48 -8.32 -21.17
N ALA A 15 -15.27 -8.81 -20.95
CA ALA A 15 -14.68 -8.78 -19.62
C ALA A 15 -14.47 -7.31 -19.26
N MET A 16 -15.30 -6.77 -18.36
CA MET A 16 -15.06 -5.46 -17.79
C MET A 16 -13.84 -5.57 -16.86
N ALA A 17 -12.67 -5.25 -17.40
CA ALA A 17 -11.49 -5.06 -16.60
C ALA A 17 -11.70 -3.80 -15.76
N VAL A 18 -11.77 -3.96 -14.42
CA VAL A 18 -11.76 -2.82 -13.50
C VAL A 18 -10.45 -2.06 -13.72
N PRO A 19 -10.48 -0.75 -14.01
CA PRO A 19 -9.26 0.02 -14.20
C PRO A 19 -8.34 -0.14 -12.98
N SER A 20 -7.05 -0.41 -13.22
CA SER A 20 -6.06 -0.59 -12.16
C SER A 20 -6.01 0.60 -11.19
N ARG A 21 -6.28 1.82 -11.67
CA ARG A 21 -6.38 3.03 -10.86
C ARG A 21 -7.47 2.96 -9.79
N ALA A 22 -8.64 2.37 -10.11
CA ALA A 22 -9.73 2.22 -9.14
C ALA A 22 -9.37 1.22 -8.04
N GLN A 23 -8.68 0.13 -8.41
CA GLN A 23 -8.18 -0.86 -7.45
C GLN A 23 -7.09 -0.26 -6.57
N ASP A 24 -6.16 0.51 -7.14
CA ASP A 24 -5.11 1.19 -6.40
C ASP A 24 -5.67 2.23 -5.45
N ALA A 25 -6.66 3.01 -5.86
CA ALA A 25 -7.33 3.99 -5.01
C ALA A 25 -8.02 3.34 -3.81
N LYS A 26 -8.72 2.23 -4.01
CA LYS A 26 -9.35 1.47 -2.92
C LYS A 26 -8.32 0.90 -1.95
N LYS A 27 -7.24 0.38 -2.48
CA LYS A 27 -6.15 -0.17 -1.69
C LYS A 27 -5.50 0.92 -0.84
N VAL A 28 -5.23 2.09 -1.41
CA VAL A 28 -4.68 3.25 -0.70
C VAL A 28 -5.64 3.71 0.41
N GLU A 29 -6.94 3.79 0.14
CA GLU A 29 -7.94 4.15 1.15
C GLU A 29 -7.96 3.13 2.31
N ARG A 30 -7.90 1.83 2.01
CA ARG A 30 -7.80 0.81 3.04
C ARG A 30 -6.49 0.95 3.83
N GLY A 31 -5.39 1.21 3.16
CA GLY A 31 -4.09 1.45 3.80
C GLY A 31 -4.12 2.65 4.74
N LYS A 32 -4.80 3.71 4.36
CA LYS A 32 -5.02 4.87 5.22
C LYS A 32 -5.80 4.49 6.50
N ALA A 33 -6.83 3.68 6.36
CA ALA A 33 -7.59 3.17 7.51
C ALA A 33 -6.71 2.31 8.42
N VAL A 34 -5.89 1.42 7.86
CA VAL A 34 -4.95 0.58 8.62
C VAL A 34 -3.93 1.46 9.37
N TYR A 35 -3.43 2.50 8.74
CA TYR A 35 -2.54 3.47 9.37
C TYR A 35 -3.15 4.06 10.64
N VAL A 36 -4.41 4.44 10.59
CA VAL A 36 -5.16 4.97 11.75
C VAL A 36 -5.38 3.88 12.81
N GLU A 37 -5.85 2.72 12.39
CA GLU A 37 -6.14 1.58 13.27
C GLU A 37 -4.89 1.12 14.05
N GLN A 38 -3.73 1.12 13.39
CA GLN A 38 -2.47 0.70 13.99
C GLN A 38 -1.76 1.83 14.77
N LYS A 39 -2.37 3.00 14.86
CA LYS A 39 -1.86 4.15 15.62
C LYS A 39 -0.46 4.59 15.21
N CYS A 40 -0.18 4.56 13.92
CA CYS A 40 1.14 4.92 13.38
C CYS A 40 1.55 6.35 13.73
N LYS A 41 0.59 7.24 13.90
CA LYS A 41 0.83 8.64 14.27
C LYS A 41 1.46 8.84 15.65
N LEU A 42 1.47 7.84 16.50
CA LEU A 42 2.16 7.95 17.79
C LEU A 42 3.68 8.11 17.60
N CYS A 43 4.21 7.56 16.52
CA CYS A 43 5.63 7.61 16.21
C CYS A 43 5.95 8.36 14.92
N HIS A 44 4.96 8.55 14.06
CA HIS A 44 5.13 9.16 12.75
C HIS A 44 4.24 10.37 12.54
N GLN A 45 4.68 11.26 11.65
CA GLN A 45 3.89 12.41 11.20
C GLN A 45 3.47 12.25 9.75
N LEU A 46 2.23 12.58 9.46
CA LEU A 46 1.71 12.60 8.10
C LEU A 46 0.71 13.74 7.98
N ALA A 47 0.86 14.55 6.94
CA ALA A 47 0.00 15.71 6.68
C ALA A 47 -0.14 16.65 7.91
N GLY A 48 0.94 16.87 8.64
CA GLY A 48 0.96 17.74 9.81
C GLY A 48 0.45 17.11 11.09
N GLU A 49 -0.03 15.87 11.07
CA GLU A 49 -0.55 15.15 12.24
C GLU A 49 0.40 14.06 12.71
N GLY A 50 0.62 13.99 14.01
CA GLY A 50 1.43 12.95 14.63
C GLY A 50 2.78 13.45 15.11
N ASN A 51 3.74 12.53 15.22
CA ASN A 51 5.05 12.80 15.79
C ASN A 51 6.01 13.34 14.73
N ALA A 52 6.42 14.60 14.88
CA ALA A 52 7.29 15.30 13.93
C ALA A 52 8.69 14.67 13.76
N LYS A 53 9.11 13.81 14.66
CA LYS A 53 10.40 13.10 14.58
C LYS A 53 10.41 11.97 13.57
N GLY A 54 9.23 11.53 13.11
CA GLY A 54 9.10 10.43 12.16
C GLY A 54 8.22 10.78 10.96
N PRO A 55 8.58 11.80 10.15
CA PRO A 55 7.74 12.23 9.02
C PRO A 55 7.69 11.14 7.93
N LEU A 56 6.49 10.90 7.41
CA LEU A 56 6.22 9.94 6.34
C LEU A 56 5.68 10.59 5.05
N ASP A 57 5.64 11.94 5.01
CA ASP A 57 5.02 12.67 3.90
C ASP A 57 5.65 12.36 2.53
N ASP A 58 6.89 11.93 2.52
CA ASP A 58 7.64 11.64 1.29
C ASP A 58 8.24 10.24 1.27
N VAL A 59 7.74 9.35 2.10
CA VAL A 59 8.28 8.00 2.23
C VAL A 59 8.21 7.21 0.93
N GLY A 60 7.17 7.45 0.13
CA GLY A 60 6.99 6.78 -1.17
C GLY A 60 8.02 7.18 -2.22
N THR A 61 8.70 8.33 -2.05
CA THR A 61 9.82 8.72 -2.89
C THR A 61 11.15 8.17 -2.36
N LYS A 62 11.29 8.11 -1.05
CA LYS A 62 12.55 7.73 -0.39
C LYS A 62 12.78 6.24 -0.34
N LEU A 63 11.73 5.44 -0.22
CA LEU A 63 11.80 4.00 -0.05
C LEU A 63 11.06 3.26 -1.17
N LYS A 64 11.65 2.17 -1.62
CA LYS A 64 10.99 1.23 -2.53
C LYS A 64 9.97 0.38 -1.77
N ARG A 65 9.05 -0.22 -2.50
CA ARG A 65 8.03 -1.11 -1.95
C ARG A 65 8.60 -2.16 -1.00
N GLU A 66 9.66 -2.84 -1.40
CA GLU A 66 10.30 -3.90 -0.61
C GLU A 66 10.91 -3.36 0.68
N GLU A 67 11.42 -2.15 0.64
CA GLU A 67 11.98 -1.49 1.82
C GLU A 67 10.88 -1.07 2.79
N ILE A 68 9.78 -0.54 2.28
CA ILE A 68 8.59 -0.22 3.09
C ILE A 68 8.08 -1.49 3.76
N LYS A 69 7.96 -2.58 3.00
CA LYS A 69 7.54 -3.88 3.54
C LYS A 69 8.47 -4.37 4.64
N GLN A 70 9.78 -4.29 4.44
CA GLN A 70 10.76 -4.69 5.43
C GLN A 70 10.59 -3.91 6.75
N TRP A 71 10.39 -2.59 6.66
CA TRP A 71 10.14 -1.78 7.85
C TRP A 71 8.90 -2.24 8.63
N LEU A 72 7.88 -2.71 7.92
CA LEU A 72 6.62 -3.15 8.54
C LEU A 72 6.73 -4.56 9.14
N VAL A 73 7.38 -5.49 8.46
CA VAL A 73 7.40 -6.89 8.89
C VAL A 73 8.64 -7.27 9.70
N ASP A 74 9.76 -6.59 9.46
CA ASP A 74 11.02 -6.82 10.17
C ASP A 74 11.76 -5.50 10.41
N PRO A 75 11.22 -4.64 11.27
CA PRO A 75 11.79 -3.31 11.51
C PRO A 75 13.20 -3.35 12.10
N LYS A 76 13.56 -4.41 12.82
CA LYS A 76 14.90 -4.57 13.34
C LYS A 76 15.93 -4.69 12.21
N ALA A 77 15.67 -5.57 11.24
CA ALA A 77 16.55 -5.73 10.08
C ALA A 77 16.58 -4.46 9.22
N ALA A 78 15.43 -3.80 9.05
CA ALA A 78 15.34 -2.53 8.33
C ALA A 78 16.15 -1.44 9.01
N ALA A 79 16.06 -1.32 10.33
CA ALA A 79 16.83 -0.34 11.10
C ALA A 79 18.33 -0.58 10.99
N GLU A 80 18.78 -1.83 11.02
CA GLU A 80 20.18 -2.18 10.83
C GLU A 80 20.67 -1.80 9.44
N LYS A 81 19.89 -2.14 8.41
CA LYS A 81 20.20 -1.82 7.01
C LYS A 81 20.32 -0.32 6.76
N HIS A 82 19.41 0.46 7.33
CA HIS A 82 19.35 1.91 7.13
C HIS A 82 20.08 2.69 8.23
N LYS A 83 20.76 2.00 9.15
CA LYS A 83 21.48 2.61 10.27
C LYS A 83 20.61 3.55 11.11
N ALA A 84 19.36 3.17 11.29
CA ALA A 84 18.40 3.93 12.09
C ALA A 84 18.51 3.53 13.56
N ASN A 85 18.56 4.50 14.44
CA ASN A 85 18.75 4.28 15.88
C ASN A 85 17.72 4.99 16.75
N ARG A 86 16.60 5.39 16.15
CA ARG A 86 15.54 6.08 16.87
C ARG A 86 14.92 5.19 17.96
N LYS A 87 14.60 5.77 19.09
CA LYS A 87 13.96 5.10 20.23
C LYS A 87 12.60 5.73 20.54
N PRO A 88 11.60 4.95 20.93
CA PRO A 88 11.60 3.49 20.95
C PRO A 88 11.65 2.91 19.53
N ALA A 89 12.14 1.68 19.40
CA ALA A 89 12.22 1.00 18.11
C ALA A 89 10.81 0.72 17.57
N MET A 90 10.67 0.78 16.26
CA MET A 90 9.42 0.45 15.60
C MET A 90 9.05 -1.02 15.84
N LYS A 91 7.79 -1.29 16.17
CA LYS A 91 7.31 -2.66 16.34
C LYS A 91 7.03 -3.32 14.99
N ALA A 92 7.05 -4.65 14.94
CA ALA A 92 6.70 -5.42 13.76
C ALA A 92 5.18 -5.51 13.57
N TYR A 93 4.75 -5.43 12.33
CA TYR A 93 3.34 -5.58 11.90
C TYR A 93 3.17 -6.83 11.03
N ASP A 94 3.94 -7.86 11.32
CA ASP A 94 3.98 -9.13 10.59
C ASP A 94 2.73 -10.00 10.79
N THR A 95 1.91 -9.66 11.79
CA THR A 95 0.65 -10.37 12.07
C THR A 95 -0.58 -9.74 11.41
N LEU A 96 -0.42 -8.63 10.69
CA LEU A 96 -1.53 -8.05 9.93
C LEU A 96 -2.01 -9.02 8.86
N PRO A 97 -3.34 -9.06 8.58
CA PRO A 97 -3.83 -9.77 7.41
C PRO A 97 -3.09 -9.32 6.15
N ALA A 98 -2.79 -10.25 5.24
CA ALA A 98 -2.00 -9.94 4.04
C ALA A 98 -2.58 -8.79 3.22
N GLU A 99 -3.90 -8.70 3.09
CA GLU A 99 -4.57 -7.59 2.39
C GLU A 99 -4.34 -6.25 3.07
N ASP A 100 -4.38 -6.21 4.40
CA ASP A 100 -4.16 -4.98 5.16
C ASP A 100 -2.70 -4.54 5.09
N LEU A 101 -1.77 -5.48 5.14
CA LEU A 101 -0.35 -5.19 4.95
C LEU A 101 -0.08 -4.60 3.56
N GLU A 102 -0.61 -5.23 2.52
CA GLU A 102 -0.48 -4.73 1.15
C GLU A 102 -1.13 -3.35 0.97
N ALA A 103 -2.27 -3.13 1.59
CA ALA A 103 -2.95 -1.84 1.57
C ALA A 103 -2.12 -0.75 2.26
N LEU A 104 -1.54 -1.06 3.41
CA LEU A 104 -0.67 -0.13 4.13
C LEU A 104 0.58 0.22 3.31
N ILE A 105 1.19 -0.76 2.66
CA ILE A 105 2.32 -0.54 1.76
C ILE A 105 1.92 0.38 0.60
N ALA A 106 0.78 0.12 -0.03
CA ALA A 106 0.27 0.96 -1.12
C ALA A 106 0.03 2.41 -0.67
N PHE A 107 -0.52 2.59 0.53
CA PHE A 107 -0.69 3.91 1.12
C PHE A 107 0.65 4.61 1.34
N MET A 108 1.65 3.93 1.88
CA MET A 108 2.99 4.49 2.06
C MET A 108 3.65 4.85 0.73
N GLU A 109 3.53 3.99 -0.28
CA GLU A 109 4.03 4.29 -1.63
C GLU A 109 3.38 5.55 -2.22
N SER A 110 2.12 5.83 -1.88
CA SER A 110 1.39 7.01 -2.35
C SER A 110 1.83 8.31 -1.66
N CYS A 111 2.53 8.22 -0.54
CA CYS A 111 2.99 9.37 0.22
C CYS A 111 4.23 9.98 -0.43
N LYS A 112 3.99 10.90 -1.35
CA LYS A 112 5.02 11.61 -2.11
C LYS A 112 4.78 13.11 -2.03
N LYS A 113 5.83 13.86 -1.73
CA LYS A 113 5.78 15.32 -1.83
C LYS A 113 5.78 15.74 -3.30
N LYS A 114 4.97 16.71 -3.60
CA LYS A 114 4.92 17.33 -4.92
C LYS A 114 6.06 18.32 -5.09
#